data_4578950c0734b82c91123a72225133ad
#
_entry.id   4578950c0734b82c91123a72225133ad
#
_cell.length_a   1.000
_cell.length_b   1.000
_cell.length_c   1.000
_cell.angle_alpha   90.00
_cell.angle_beta   90.00
_cell.angle_gamma   90.00
#
_symmetry.space_group_name_H-M   'P 1'
#
loop_
_entity.id
_entity.type
_entity.pdbx_description
1 polymer ?
#
loop_
_entity_poly.entity_id
_entity_poly.type
_entity_poly.pdbx_seq_one_letter_code
_entity_poly.pdbx_strand_id
1 'polypeptide(L)'
;MRIQTIPAASIVQEMLVSYRTPSSLNYFWNFGVLAGLALVVQLITGIALAMHYTPHIELAFNSVEHIMRDLQYGWLLRYLHSNGASFFFIVVYTHIFRGLYYGSYVYPRQAAWMVGTTIYVIMMAVAFLGYVLPWGQMSFWGATVITNFFSIIPVFGRDVVEWLWGGFAITNATLNRFYSLHYFLSFLIVGLSAIHLLVLHAEGPNNPLGFKSVDSIPFYPYFYVKDMVGVILYLIAYLGFVFFAPEALGHADNYIQANPMVTPPSIVPEWYFLPMYAILRSIPYKAPGVLAMGAAIVVLYLVPFLSKPVVRSNAYRPVAAIFYWLFVLNCLLLGLVGSHHVETPWVELGQVCTFLYFAYFFVVMPLLVEVEKEFFAENFWDGPRNTFIFKQVGISTQNDLVGHEESAVMNLKERDFDERNQEEKITAKYKLKKPGVVLRRIPARDFIIRSRRVPADFHKDDSDED
;
A
#
# COMPACT_ATOMS: atom_id res chain seq x y z
N MET A 1 -20.51 7.73 35.05
CA MET A 1 -20.42 6.56 34.16
C MET A 1 -19.11 6.66 33.41
N ARG A 2 -18.17 5.73 33.62
CA ARG A 2 -16.89 5.80 32.90
C ARG A 2 -17.14 5.41 31.45
N ILE A 3 -16.69 6.25 30.48
CA ILE A 3 -16.81 6.02 29.04
C ILE A 3 -16.28 4.63 28.62
N GLN A 4 -15.35 4.07 29.38
CA GLN A 4 -14.76 2.73 29.23
C GLN A 4 -15.75 1.55 29.35
N THR A 5 -16.98 1.77 29.81
CA THR A 5 -18.01 0.71 29.95
C THR A 5 -18.87 0.55 28.69
N ILE A 6 -18.67 1.38 27.67
CA ILE A 6 -19.37 1.28 26.38
C ILE A 6 -18.53 0.37 25.49
N PRO A 7 -19.07 -0.76 24.96
CA PRO A 7 -18.31 -1.70 24.13
C PRO A 7 -17.61 -1.04 22.93
N ALA A 8 -18.27 -0.10 22.28
CA ALA A 8 -17.67 0.65 21.16
C ALA A 8 -16.47 1.52 21.59
N ALA A 9 -16.51 2.12 22.78
CA ALA A 9 -15.41 2.93 23.29
C ALA A 9 -14.20 2.07 23.68
N SER A 10 -14.41 0.83 24.18
CA SER A 10 -13.32 -0.09 24.48
C SER A 10 -12.60 -0.53 23.20
N ILE A 11 -13.34 -0.82 22.13
CA ILE A 11 -12.75 -1.17 20.81
C ILE A 11 -11.90 0.00 20.30
N VAL A 12 -12.41 1.21 20.31
CA VAL A 12 -11.66 2.41 19.89
C VAL A 12 -10.40 2.60 20.74
N GLN A 13 -10.50 2.41 22.05
CA GLN A 13 -9.36 2.51 22.95
C GLN A 13 -8.30 1.46 22.67
N GLU A 14 -8.68 0.22 22.41
CA GLU A 14 -7.76 -0.87 22.09
C GLU A 14 -7.11 -0.70 20.73
N MET A 15 -7.87 -0.24 19.73
CA MET A 15 -7.38 -0.12 18.34
C MET A 15 -6.58 1.15 18.08
N LEU A 16 -6.89 2.27 18.75
CA LEU A 16 -6.28 3.57 18.42
C LEU A 16 -5.45 4.17 19.55
N VAL A 17 -5.66 3.76 20.80
CA VAL A 17 -4.95 4.36 21.94
C VAL A 17 -3.88 3.42 22.50
N SER A 18 -4.30 2.24 22.95
CA SER A 18 -3.41 1.29 23.62
C SER A 18 -2.73 0.30 22.66
N TYR A 19 -3.05 0.37 21.37
CA TYR A 19 -2.43 -0.48 20.35
C TYR A 19 -0.90 -0.37 20.37
N ARG A 20 -0.24 -1.50 20.55
CA ARG A 20 1.23 -1.52 20.65
C ARG A 20 1.88 -1.53 19.28
N THR A 21 2.73 -0.55 19.08
CA THR A 21 3.38 -0.27 17.79
C THR A 21 4.91 -0.33 17.96
N PRO A 22 5.67 -0.88 17.01
CA PRO A 22 7.14 -0.87 17.06
C PRO A 22 7.68 0.54 17.24
N SER A 23 8.61 0.72 18.19
CA SER A 23 9.22 2.03 18.48
C SER A 23 10.07 2.56 17.32
N SER A 24 10.54 1.66 16.42
CA SER A 24 11.45 1.98 15.30
C SER A 24 10.77 2.56 14.06
N LEU A 25 9.44 2.74 14.03
CA LEU A 25 8.75 3.25 12.85
C LEU A 25 9.24 4.65 12.46
N ASN A 26 9.61 4.82 11.19
CA ASN A 26 9.98 6.10 10.61
C ASN A 26 8.78 6.80 9.93
N TYR A 27 8.98 7.97 9.32
CA TYR A 27 7.91 8.75 8.68
C TYR A 27 7.26 8.08 7.46
N PHE A 28 7.87 7.07 6.84
CA PHE A 28 7.23 6.30 5.78
C PHE A 28 6.01 5.51 6.26
N TRP A 29 5.86 5.27 7.58
CA TRP A 29 4.66 4.65 8.15
C TRP A 29 3.48 5.61 8.27
N ASN A 30 3.70 6.92 8.20
CA ASN A 30 2.64 7.93 8.20
C ASN A 30 1.75 7.86 6.94
N PHE A 31 2.25 7.30 5.83
CA PHE A 31 1.53 7.28 4.55
C PHE A 31 0.23 6.45 4.58
N GLY A 32 0.07 5.54 5.53
CA GLY A 32 -1.22 4.87 5.78
C GLY A 32 -2.27 5.80 6.36
N VAL A 33 -1.91 6.60 7.38
CA VAL A 33 -2.80 7.61 7.97
C VAL A 33 -3.12 8.73 6.97
N LEU A 34 -2.12 9.17 6.19
CA LEU A 34 -2.31 10.18 5.15
C LEU A 34 -3.26 9.69 4.04
N ALA A 35 -3.21 8.41 3.66
CA ALA A 35 -4.16 7.82 2.72
C ALA A 35 -5.59 7.83 3.30
N GLY A 36 -5.76 7.54 4.59
CA GLY A 36 -7.04 7.66 5.28
C GLY A 36 -7.55 9.09 5.31
N LEU A 37 -6.69 10.07 5.58
CA LEU A 37 -7.04 11.49 5.54
C LEU A 37 -7.46 11.92 4.12
N ALA A 38 -6.70 11.54 3.10
CA ALA A 38 -7.03 11.83 1.71
C ALA A 38 -8.40 11.23 1.33
N LEU A 39 -8.68 9.98 1.73
CA LEU A 39 -9.98 9.36 1.50
C LEU A 39 -11.12 10.15 2.16
N VAL A 40 -10.95 10.60 3.40
CA VAL A 40 -11.97 11.41 4.11
C VAL A 40 -12.20 12.74 3.38
N VAL A 41 -11.14 13.42 2.95
CA VAL A 41 -11.25 14.67 2.17
C VAL A 41 -12.01 14.42 0.86
N GLN A 42 -11.68 13.35 0.14
CA GLN A 42 -12.37 13.00 -1.11
C GLN A 42 -13.85 12.70 -0.90
N LEU A 43 -14.22 12.01 0.16
CA LEU A 43 -15.62 11.71 0.47
C LEU A 43 -16.40 12.98 0.81
N ILE A 44 -15.87 13.81 1.72
CA ILE A 44 -16.56 15.05 2.16
C ILE A 44 -16.76 16.00 0.97
N THR A 45 -15.69 16.25 0.21
CA THR A 45 -15.75 17.16 -0.94
C THR A 45 -16.59 16.57 -2.07
N GLY A 46 -16.53 15.25 -2.31
CA GLY A 46 -17.32 14.55 -3.32
C GLY A 46 -18.83 14.60 -3.03
N ILE A 47 -19.23 14.35 -1.78
CA ILE A 47 -20.63 14.46 -1.35
C ILE A 47 -21.12 15.89 -1.52
N ALA A 48 -20.32 16.90 -1.13
CA ALA A 48 -20.69 18.31 -1.29
C ALA A 48 -20.83 18.70 -2.79
N LEU A 49 -19.92 18.24 -3.66
CA LEU A 49 -20.01 18.46 -5.09
C LEU A 49 -21.23 17.79 -5.71
N ALA A 50 -21.58 16.58 -5.27
CA ALA A 50 -22.74 15.84 -5.75
C ALA A 50 -24.07 16.55 -5.48
N MET A 51 -24.15 17.43 -4.49
CA MET A 51 -25.34 18.24 -4.21
C MET A 51 -25.64 19.28 -5.31
N HIS A 52 -24.65 19.62 -6.13
CA HIS A 52 -24.74 20.67 -7.15
C HIS A 52 -24.48 20.15 -8.56
N TYR A 53 -23.88 18.98 -8.70
CA TYR A 53 -23.55 18.37 -9.98
C TYR A 53 -24.76 17.65 -10.61
N THR A 54 -24.91 17.80 -11.92
CA THR A 54 -25.99 17.14 -12.68
C THR A 54 -25.38 16.17 -13.71
N PRO A 55 -25.57 14.82 -13.55
CA PRO A 55 -24.99 13.81 -14.45
C PRO A 55 -25.79 13.68 -15.76
N HIS A 56 -25.79 14.71 -16.60
CA HIS A 56 -26.46 14.75 -17.90
C HIS A 56 -25.52 15.40 -18.92
N ILE A 57 -25.40 14.83 -20.12
CA ILE A 57 -24.41 15.28 -21.12
C ILE A 57 -24.55 16.77 -21.52
N GLU A 58 -25.74 17.33 -21.46
CA GLU A 58 -25.98 18.76 -21.75
C GLU A 58 -25.71 19.67 -20.54
N LEU A 59 -25.75 19.10 -19.32
CA LEU A 59 -25.72 19.89 -18.09
C LEU A 59 -24.43 19.67 -17.28
N ALA A 60 -23.77 18.54 -17.43
CA ALA A 60 -22.63 18.14 -16.59
C ALA A 60 -21.52 19.18 -16.58
N PHE A 61 -21.04 19.58 -17.77
CA PHE A 61 -20.01 20.60 -17.90
C PHE A 61 -20.43 21.93 -17.27
N ASN A 62 -21.64 22.40 -17.62
CA ASN A 62 -22.18 23.64 -17.09
C ASN A 62 -22.44 23.60 -15.59
N SER A 63 -22.80 22.43 -15.02
CA SER A 63 -22.97 22.29 -13.57
C SER A 63 -21.62 22.39 -12.83
N VAL A 64 -20.54 21.90 -13.41
CA VAL A 64 -19.18 22.12 -12.87
C VAL A 64 -18.76 23.58 -12.97
N GLU A 65 -19.03 24.24 -14.11
CA GLU A 65 -18.78 25.68 -14.25
C GLU A 65 -19.58 26.50 -13.25
N HIS A 66 -20.87 26.17 -13.03
CA HIS A 66 -21.70 26.79 -12.00
C HIS A 66 -21.10 26.61 -10.59
N ILE A 67 -20.64 25.43 -10.25
CA ILE A 67 -19.93 25.19 -8.97
C ILE A 67 -18.70 26.09 -8.87
N MET A 68 -17.93 26.20 -9.94
CA MET A 68 -16.68 26.97 -9.94
C MET A 68 -16.89 28.48 -9.83
N ARG A 69 -17.98 29.03 -10.42
CA ARG A 69 -18.17 30.49 -10.61
C ARG A 69 -19.22 31.08 -9.71
N ASP A 70 -20.36 30.40 -9.54
CA ASP A 70 -21.55 31.00 -8.94
C ASP A 70 -21.76 30.52 -7.48
N LEU A 71 -21.28 29.32 -7.12
CA LEU A 71 -21.45 28.82 -5.79
C LEU A 71 -20.37 29.39 -4.85
N GLN A 72 -20.80 29.95 -3.71
CA GLN A 72 -19.86 30.47 -2.72
C GLN A 72 -18.90 29.38 -2.21
N TYR A 73 -17.60 29.59 -2.40
CA TYR A 73 -16.52 28.61 -2.13
C TYR A 73 -16.61 27.33 -2.98
N GLY A 74 -17.43 27.28 -4.02
CA GLY A 74 -17.54 26.10 -4.88
C GLY A 74 -16.23 25.77 -5.61
N TRP A 75 -15.48 26.81 -6.04
CA TRP A 75 -14.13 26.65 -6.58
C TRP A 75 -13.19 25.92 -5.62
N LEU A 76 -13.28 26.22 -4.32
CA LEU A 76 -12.46 25.55 -3.30
C LEU A 76 -12.84 24.07 -3.17
N LEU A 77 -14.12 23.74 -3.11
CA LEU A 77 -14.61 22.36 -3.09
C LEU A 77 -14.12 21.58 -4.32
N ARG A 78 -14.22 22.18 -5.50
CA ARG A 78 -13.80 21.55 -6.75
C ARG A 78 -12.28 21.31 -6.77
N TYR A 79 -11.46 22.30 -6.38
CA TYR A 79 -10.02 22.17 -6.35
C TYR A 79 -9.54 21.24 -5.22
N LEU A 80 -10.19 21.23 -4.07
CA LEU A 80 -9.93 20.24 -3.02
C LEU A 80 -10.18 18.82 -3.53
N HIS A 81 -11.23 18.59 -4.29
CA HIS A 81 -11.55 17.28 -4.83
C HIS A 81 -10.59 16.85 -5.94
N SER A 82 -10.35 17.71 -6.94
CA SER A 82 -9.50 17.38 -8.10
C SER A 82 -8.02 17.21 -7.72
N ASN A 83 -7.44 18.16 -6.98
CA ASN A 83 -6.08 18.03 -6.49
C ASN A 83 -5.96 16.94 -5.43
N GLY A 84 -7.02 16.74 -4.64
CA GLY A 84 -7.08 15.66 -3.66
C GLY A 84 -6.94 14.28 -4.28
N ALA A 85 -7.46 14.04 -5.48
CA ALA A 85 -7.25 12.80 -6.22
C ALA A 85 -5.76 12.59 -6.51
N SER A 86 -5.05 13.60 -7.02
CA SER A 86 -3.61 13.55 -7.26
C SER A 86 -2.82 13.29 -5.98
N PHE A 87 -3.13 14.00 -4.90
CA PHE A 87 -2.46 13.82 -3.61
C PHE A 87 -2.76 12.47 -2.97
N PHE A 88 -3.95 11.91 -3.22
CA PHE A 88 -4.27 10.54 -2.80
C PHE A 88 -3.38 9.52 -3.51
N PHE A 89 -3.16 9.64 -4.83
CA PHE A 89 -2.22 8.79 -5.56
C PHE A 89 -0.77 8.95 -5.11
N ILE A 90 -0.29 10.17 -4.86
CA ILE A 90 1.06 10.41 -4.32
C ILE A 90 1.25 9.62 -3.02
N VAL A 91 0.30 9.73 -2.10
CA VAL A 91 0.34 9.06 -0.80
C VAL A 91 0.28 7.55 -0.94
N VAL A 92 -0.62 7.01 -1.78
CA VAL A 92 -0.81 5.57 -1.97
C VAL A 92 0.39 4.96 -2.70
N TYR A 93 0.95 5.62 -3.72
CA TYR A 93 2.18 5.17 -4.37
C TYR A 93 3.34 5.09 -3.39
N THR A 94 3.55 6.13 -2.57
CA THR A 94 4.59 6.11 -1.53
C THR A 94 4.35 4.98 -0.54
N HIS A 95 3.09 4.72 -0.16
CA HIS A 95 2.69 3.63 0.72
C HIS A 95 3.00 2.25 0.11
N ILE A 96 2.73 2.04 -1.17
CA ILE A 96 3.04 0.79 -1.90
C ILE A 96 4.56 0.63 -2.04
N PHE A 97 5.29 1.66 -2.49
CA PHE A 97 6.73 1.62 -2.61
C PHE A 97 7.42 1.37 -1.26
N ARG A 98 6.94 1.99 -0.16
CA ARG A 98 7.39 1.67 1.20
C ARG A 98 7.19 0.19 1.50
N GLY A 99 6.03 -0.37 1.15
CA GLY A 99 5.72 -1.80 1.33
C GLY A 99 6.66 -2.71 0.58
N LEU A 100 7.03 -2.36 -0.67
CA LEU A 100 8.02 -3.08 -1.48
C LEU A 100 9.42 -2.98 -0.88
N TYR A 101 9.85 -1.79 -0.46
CA TYR A 101 11.19 -1.56 0.10
C TYR A 101 11.43 -2.33 1.39
N TYR A 102 10.47 -2.29 2.31
CA TYR A 102 10.61 -2.91 3.63
C TYR A 102 10.05 -4.33 3.71
N GLY A 103 9.59 -4.91 2.59
CA GLY A 103 9.07 -6.27 2.55
C GLY A 103 7.77 -6.45 3.35
N SER A 104 6.87 -5.46 3.34
CA SER A 104 5.62 -5.54 4.08
C SER A 104 4.61 -6.53 3.50
N TYR A 105 4.90 -7.09 2.32
CA TYR A 105 4.12 -8.13 1.64
C TYR A 105 4.48 -9.56 2.07
N VAL A 106 5.57 -9.73 2.82
CA VAL A 106 6.05 -11.05 3.27
C VAL A 106 5.21 -11.55 4.45
N TYR A 107 5.09 -12.89 4.56
CA TYR A 107 4.41 -13.54 5.68
C TYR A 107 4.78 -12.90 7.04
N PRO A 108 3.80 -12.66 7.94
CA PRO A 108 2.39 -13.04 7.89
C PRO A 108 1.46 -11.96 7.27
N ARG A 109 1.98 -10.91 6.62
CA ARG A 109 1.23 -9.72 6.18
C ARG A 109 0.72 -9.76 4.73
N GLN A 110 0.74 -10.95 4.11
CA GLN A 110 0.27 -11.14 2.72
C GLN A 110 -1.19 -10.69 2.54
N ALA A 111 -2.08 -11.01 3.49
CA ALA A 111 -3.47 -10.63 3.42
C ALA A 111 -3.65 -9.09 3.43
N ALA A 112 -2.90 -8.37 4.26
CA ALA A 112 -2.91 -6.90 4.26
C ALA A 112 -2.44 -6.34 2.90
N TRP A 113 -1.41 -6.92 2.30
CA TRP A 113 -0.94 -6.54 0.97
C TRP A 113 -2.00 -6.79 -0.11
N MET A 114 -2.64 -7.96 -0.13
CA MET A 114 -3.66 -8.34 -1.11
C MET A 114 -4.89 -7.40 -1.04
N VAL A 115 -5.39 -7.13 0.17
CA VAL A 115 -6.49 -6.19 0.35
C VAL A 115 -6.07 -4.78 -0.07
N GLY A 116 -4.86 -4.34 0.28
CA GLY A 116 -4.31 -3.05 -0.16
C GLY A 116 -4.22 -2.92 -1.68
N THR A 117 -3.76 -3.97 -2.37
CA THR A 117 -3.73 -4.01 -3.84
C THR A 117 -5.15 -3.93 -4.43
N THR A 118 -6.13 -4.57 -3.80
CA THR A 118 -7.54 -4.48 -4.24
C THR A 118 -8.08 -3.06 -4.06
N ILE A 119 -7.77 -2.40 -2.95
CA ILE A 119 -8.13 -0.98 -2.75
C ILE A 119 -7.51 -0.11 -3.85
N TYR A 120 -6.24 -0.32 -4.18
CA TYR A 120 -5.55 0.43 -5.24
C TYR A 120 -6.24 0.26 -6.61
N VAL A 121 -6.62 -0.97 -6.99
CA VAL A 121 -7.34 -1.23 -8.26
C VAL A 121 -8.69 -0.51 -8.28
N ILE A 122 -9.45 -0.58 -7.20
CA ILE A 122 -10.75 0.12 -7.11
C ILE A 122 -10.55 1.64 -7.11
N MET A 123 -9.51 2.14 -6.43
CA MET A 123 -9.16 3.57 -6.44
C MET A 123 -8.84 4.07 -7.86
N MET A 124 -8.13 3.27 -8.67
CA MET A 124 -7.89 3.59 -10.09
C MET A 124 -9.22 3.69 -10.86
N ALA A 125 -10.15 2.76 -10.64
CA ALA A 125 -11.47 2.80 -11.27
C ALA A 125 -12.28 4.03 -10.82
N VAL A 126 -12.29 4.34 -9.53
CA VAL A 126 -12.97 5.52 -8.97
C VAL A 126 -12.41 6.81 -9.59
N ALA A 127 -11.08 6.94 -9.65
CA ALA A 127 -10.45 8.12 -10.22
C ALA A 127 -10.78 8.31 -11.71
N PHE A 128 -10.74 7.22 -12.49
CA PHE A 128 -11.12 7.25 -13.90
C PHE A 128 -12.59 7.66 -14.08
N LEU A 129 -13.50 7.01 -13.36
CA LEU A 129 -14.93 7.34 -13.42
C LEU A 129 -15.18 8.81 -13.04
N GLY A 130 -14.50 9.31 -11.99
CA GLY A 130 -14.61 10.69 -11.55
C GLY A 130 -14.07 11.70 -12.55
N TYR A 131 -13.00 11.36 -13.26
CA TYR A 131 -12.42 12.21 -14.31
C TYR A 131 -13.35 12.39 -15.53
N VAL A 132 -14.21 11.42 -15.78
CA VAL A 132 -15.22 11.50 -16.87
C VAL A 132 -16.35 12.48 -16.53
N LEU A 133 -16.68 12.67 -15.26
CA LEU A 133 -17.88 13.41 -14.83
C LEU A 133 -17.94 14.88 -15.28
N PRO A 134 -16.85 15.67 -15.31
CA PRO A 134 -16.90 17.05 -15.79
C PRO A 134 -17.34 17.19 -17.26
N TRP A 135 -17.28 16.12 -18.02
CA TRP A 135 -17.68 16.08 -19.43
C TRP A 135 -16.92 17.09 -20.31
N GLY A 136 -15.64 17.25 -20.02
CA GLY A 136 -14.69 17.95 -20.88
C GLY A 136 -14.17 17.07 -22.01
N GLN A 137 -13.34 17.64 -22.90
CA GLN A 137 -12.75 16.91 -24.02
C GLN A 137 -11.94 15.69 -23.57
N MET A 138 -11.12 15.83 -22.54
CA MET A 138 -10.32 14.69 -22.02
C MET A 138 -11.20 13.67 -21.31
N SER A 139 -12.28 14.10 -20.64
CA SER A 139 -13.28 13.21 -20.03
C SER A 139 -13.90 12.27 -21.07
N PHE A 140 -14.41 12.84 -22.16
CA PHE A 140 -15.10 12.10 -23.22
C PHE A 140 -14.16 11.17 -24.00
N TRP A 141 -13.04 11.71 -24.47
CA TRP A 141 -12.10 10.95 -25.29
C TRP A 141 -11.31 9.93 -24.46
N GLY A 142 -10.99 10.23 -23.21
CA GLY A 142 -10.44 9.28 -22.26
C GLY A 142 -11.38 8.11 -21.98
N ALA A 143 -12.68 8.39 -21.77
CA ALA A 143 -13.71 7.35 -21.61
C ALA A 143 -13.79 6.46 -22.86
N THR A 144 -13.80 7.08 -24.05
CA THR A 144 -13.86 6.36 -25.33
C THR A 144 -12.67 5.38 -25.49
N VAL A 145 -11.47 5.83 -25.17
CA VAL A 145 -10.26 5.00 -25.31
C VAL A 145 -10.24 3.87 -24.29
N ILE A 146 -10.43 4.19 -23.01
CA ILE A 146 -10.29 3.21 -21.91
C ILE A 146 -11.36 2.14 -21.96
N THR A 147 -12.60 2.51 -22.20
CA THR A 147 -13.69 1.52 -22.30
C THR A 147 -13.54 0.61 -23.51
N ASN A 148 -12.97 1.13 -24.61
CA ASN A 148 -12.69 0.33 -25.80
C ASN A 148 -11.56 -0.71 -25.59
N PHE A 149 -10.79 -0.66 -24.52
CA PHE A 149 -9.83 -1.73 -24.21
C PHE A 149 -10.52 -3.08 -23.98
N PHE A 150 -11.73 -3.10 -23.48
CA PHE A 150 -12.48 -4.35 -23.30
C PHE A 150 -12.84 -5.07 -24.60
N SER A 151 -12.76 -4.39 -25.76
CA SER A 151 -12.99 -5.02 -27.06
C SER A 151 -11.93 -6.08 -27.44
N ILE A 152 -10.83 -6.21 -26.69
CA ILE A 152 -9.84 -7.29 -26.89
C ILE A 152 -10.34 -8.65 -26.37
N ILE A 153 -11.37 -8.68 -25.55
CA ILE A 153 -11.94 -9.93 -25.01
C ILE A 153 -12.48 -10.75 -26.20
N PRO A 154 -12.00 -11.98 -26.39
CA PRO A 154 -12.45 -12.80 -27.50
C PRO A 154 -13.96 -13.05 -27.42
N VAL A 155 -14.62 -13.05 -28.58
CA VAL A 155 -16.06 -13.33 -28.77
C VAL A 155 -16.98 -12.23 -28.19
N PHE A 156 -16.84 -11.85 -26.92
CA PHE A 156 -17.78 -10.96 -26.22
C PHE A 156 -17.28 -9.54 -26.03
N GLY A 157 -16.07 -9.20 -26.53
CA GLY A 157 -15.45 -7.91 -26.23
C GLY A 157 -16.28 -6.71 -26.68
N ARG A 158 -16.92 -6.82 -27.85
CA ARG A 158 -17.81 -5.76 -28.34
C ARG A 158 -19.06 -5.62 -27.46
N ASP A 159 -19.66 -6.72 -27.07
CA ASP A 159 -20.87 -6.73 -26.22
C ASP A 159 -20.56 -6.11 -24.85
N VAL A 160 -19.37 -6.39 -24.29
CA VAL A 160 -18.90 -5.77 -23.03
C VAL A 160 -18.74 -4.26 -23.20
N VAL A 161 -18.18 -3.79 -24.28
CA VAL A 161 -18.04 -2.34 -24.57
C VAL A 161 -19.41 -1.67 -24.69
N GLU A 162 -20.32 -2.24 -25.49
CA GLU A 162 -21.68 -1.73 -25.66
C GLU A 162 -22.48 -1.75 -24.36
N TRP A 163 -22.29 -2.78 -23.55
CA TRP A 163 -22.86 -2.84 -22.20
C TRP A 163 -22.29 -1.74 -21.28
N LEU A 164 -20.99 -1.49 -21.29
CA LEU A 164 -20.36 -0.41 -20.53
C LEU A 164 -20.88 0.97 -20.96
N TRP A 165 -21.02 1.19 -22.28
CA TRP A 165 -21.56 2.45 -22.79
C TRP A 165 -23.05 2.60 -22.55
N GLY A 166 -23.78 1.48 -22.51
CA GLY A 166 -25.25 1.45 -22.46
C GLY A 166 -25.89 1.81 -23.80
N GLY A 167 -25.16 1.53 -24.87
CA GLY A 167 -25.51 1.79 -26.26
C GLY A 167 -24.32 1.61 -27.17
N PHE A 168 -24.38 2.15 -28.37
CA PHE A 168 -23.34 1.96 -29.41
C PHE A 168 -22.24 3.04 -29.39
N ALA A 169 -22.34 3.99 -28.46
CA ALA A 169 -21.36 5.08 -28.30
C ALA A 169 -21.41 5.60 -26.85
N ILE A 170 -20.41 6.44 -26.51
CA ILE A 170 -20.39 7.22 -25.26
C ILE A 170 -21.51 8.25 -25.28
N THR A 171 -22.48 8.11 -24.39
CA THR A 171 -23.70 8.94 -24.34
C THR A 171 -24.10 9.26 -22.91
N ASN A 172 -25.28 9.84 -22.75
CA ASN A 172 -25.88 10.11 -21.44
C ASN A 172 -26.01 8.85 -20.58
N ALA A 173 -26.30 7.71 -21.18
CA ALA A 173 -26.34 6.43 -20.47
C ALA A 173 -24.98 6.07 -19.84
N THR A 174 -23.89 6.36 -20.53
CA THR A 174 -22.53 6.15 -20.03
C THR A 174 -22.22 7.08 -18.85
N LEU A 175 -22.48 8.37 -19.02
CA LEU A 175 -22.19 9.37 -17.97
C LEU A 175 -22.97 9.06 -16.69
N ASN A 176 -24.25 8.71 -16.81
CA ASN A 176 -25.10 8.46 -15.65
C ASN A 176 -24.63 7.24 -14.83
N ARG A 177 -24.30 6.14 -15.50
CA ARG A 177 -23.77 4.94 -14.80
C ARG A 177 -22.38 5.19 -14.22
N PHE A 178 -21.53 6.00 -14.87
CA PHE A 178 -20.22 6.36 -14.34
C PHE A 178 -20.34 7.22 -13.09
N TYR A 179 -21.27 8.15 -13.03
CA TYR A 179 -21.60 8.90 -11.82
C TYR A 179 -22.02 7.96 -10.67
N SER A 180 -22.96 7.04 -10.94
CA SER A 180 -23.44 6.08 -9.94
C SER A 180 -22.34 5.20 -9.42
N LEU A 181 -21.47 4.68 -10.31
CA LEU A 181 -20.36 3.81 -9.94
C LEU A 181 -19.25 4.58 -9.21
N HIS A 182 -18.92 5.81 -9.62
CA HIS A 182 -17.96 6.65 -8.91
C HIS A 182 -18.38 6.88 -7.46
N TYR A 183 -19.64 7.22 -7.25
CA TYR A 183 -20.20 7.41 -5.92
C TYR A 183 -20.20 6.11 -5.09
N PHE A 184 -20.72 5.03 -5.64
CA PHE A 184 -20.80 3.73 -4.97
C PHE A 184 -19.43 3.14 -4.61
N LEU A 185 -18.50 3.09 -5.56
CA LEU A 185 -17.18 2.50 -5.35
C LEU A 185 -16.35 3.30 -4.34
N SER A 186 -16.60 4.59 -4.17
CA SER A 186 -15.95 5.40 -3.13
C SER A 186 -16.29 4.88 -1.72
N PHE A 187 -17.53 4.50 -1.46
CA PHE A 187 -17.91 3.86 -0.20
C PHE A 187 -17.41 2.42 -0.08
N LEU A 188 -17.28 1.69 -1.19
CA LEU A 188 -16.64 0.38 -1.17
C LEU A 188 -15.18 0.47 -0.71
N ILE A 189 -14.43 1.51 -1.13
CA ILE A 189 -13.07 1.77 -0.64
C ILE A 189 -13.07 1.93 0.88
N VAL A 190 -14.06 2.62 1.49
CA VAL A 190 -14.16 2.76 2.95
C VAL A 190 -14.26 1.40 3.63
N GLY A 191 -15.17 0.54 3.13
CA GLY A 191 -15.35 -0.81 3.67
C GLY A 191 -14.08 -1.66 3.56
N LEU A 192 -13.42 -1.63 2.40
CA LEU A 192 -12.16 -2.35 2.19
C LEU A 192 -11.01 -1.77 3.02
N SER A 193 -10.97 -0.46 3.25
CA SER A 193 -9.98 0.16 4.13
C SER A 193 -10.16 -0.29 5.59
N ALA A 194 -11.40 -0.44 6.05
CA ALA A 194 -11.67 -1.02 7.36
C ALA A 194 -11.17 -2.48 7.44
N ILE A 195 -11.41 -3.29 6.42
CA ILE A 195 -10.90 -4.67 6.35
C ILE A 195 -9.36 -4.66 6.33
N HIS A 196 -8.73 -3.76 5.56
CA HIS A 196 -7.27 -3.61 5.51
C HIS A 196 -6.67 -3.32 6.89
N LEU A 197 -7.30 -2.44 7.66
CA LEU A 197 -6.89 -2.12 9.02
C LEU A 197 -7.10 -3.29 9.98
N LEU A 198 -8.22 -4.02 9.87
CA LEU A 198 -8.47 -5.22 10.69
C LEU A 198 -7.40 -6.28 10.48
N VAL A 199 -7.07 -6.58 9.22
CA VAL A 199 -6.02 -7.56 8.86
C VAL A 199 -4.65 -7.07 9.32
N LEU A 200 -4.37 -5.77 9.18
CA LEU A 200 -3.11 -5.18 9.68
C LEU A 200 -3.00 -5.30 11.21
N HIS A 201 -4.08 -5.06 11.95
CA HIS A 201 -4.07 -5.12 13.40
C HIS A 201 -3.92 -6.54 13.93
N ALA A 202 -4.42 -7.54 13.21
CA ALA A 202 -4.26 -8.95 13.59
C ALA A 202 -2.79 -9.37 13.70
N GLU A 203 -1.94 -8.90 12.74
CA GLU A 203 -0.53 -9.28 12.64
C GLU A 203 0.44 -8.18 13.15
N GLY A 204 -0.06 -6.99 13.33
CA GLY A 204 0.71 -5.80 13.64
C GLY A 204 1.50 -5.24 12.44
N PRO A 205 1.94 -3.96 12.51
CA PRO A 205 2.68 -3.34 11.43
C PRO A 205 4.07 -3.95 11.26
N ASN A 206 4.58 -3.95 10.03
CA ASN A 206 6.00 -4.15 9.76
C ASN A 206 6.81 -2.96 10.33
N ASN A 207 8.13 -3.02 10.29
CA ASN A 207 9.01 -1.96 10.77
C ASN A 207 10.25 -1.83 9.87
N PRO A 208 11.04 -0.74 9.98
CA PRO A 208 12.23 -0.51 9.14
C PRO A 208 13.31 -1.56 9.28
N LEU A 209 13.37 -2.27 10.41
CA LEU A 209 14.38 -3.28 10.69
C LEU A 209 14.10 -4.62 10.01
N GLY A 210 12.85 -4.86 9.56
CA GLY A 210 12.47 -6.06 8.83
C GLY A 210 12.33 -7.33 9.67
N PHE A 211 12.54 -7.28 10.98
CA PHE A 211 12.32 -8.39 11.92
C PHE A 211 11.29 -8.01 12.99
N LYS A 212 10.83 -8.98 13.77
CA LYS A 212 9.81 -8.72 14.79
C LYS A 212 10.39 -7.82 15.88
N SER A 213 9.83 -6.62 15.99
CA SER A 213 10.24 -5.69 17.05
C SER A 213 9.76 -6.20 18.41
N VAL A 214 10.65 -6.24 19.38
CA VAL A 214 10.34 -6.52 20.77
C VAL A 214 10.00 -5.21 21.50
N ASP A 215 10.67 -4.12 21.11
CA ASP A 215 10.39 -2.79 21.63
C ASP A 215 9.14 -2.21 20.97
N SER A 216 8.08 -2.13 21.74
CA SER A 216 6.82 -1.56 21.30
C SER A 216 6.29 -0.58 22.32
N ILE A 217 5.72 0.50 21.85
CA ILE A 217 5.11 1.56 22.66
C ILE A 217 3.63 1.72 22.27
N PRO A 218 2.78 2.27 23.14
CA PRO A 218 1.40 2.58 22.78
C PRO A 218 1.34 3.53 21.57
N PHE A 219 0.32 3.39 20.74
CA PHE A 219 0.13 4.28 19.60
C PHE A 219 -0.08 5.74 20.07
N TYR A 220 -0.97 5.96 21.02
CA TYR A 220 -1.17 7.25 21.65
C TYR A 220 -0.30 7.36 22.92
N PRO A 221 0.40 8.49 23.14
CA PRO A 221 0.43 9.68 22.30
C PRO A 221 1.52 9.68 21.22
N TYR A 222 2.43 8.73 21.22
CA TYR A 222 3.70 8.80 20.48
C TYR A 222 3.52 8.85 18.96
N PHE A 223 2.83 7.88 18.38
CA PHE A 223 2.61 7.83 16.94
C PHE A 223 1.49 8.75 16.47
N TYR A 224 0.54 9.07 17.37
CA TYR A 224 -0.43 10.11 17.10
C TYR A 224 0.25 11.47 16.84
N VAL A 225 1.16 11.89 17.73
CA VAL A 225 1.92 13.15 17.54
C VAL A 225 2.83 13.09 16.31
N LYS A 226 3.47 11.95 16.08
CA LYS A 226 4.31 11.74 14.89
C LYS A 226 3.50 11.81 13.59
N ASP A 227 2.31 11.23 13.57
CA ASP A 227 1.40 11.30 12.43
C ASP A 227 0.92 12.74 12.17
N MET A 228 0.67 13.53 13.24
CA MET A 228 0.29 14.94 13.10
C MET A 228 1.34 15.77 12.37
N VAL A 229 2.64 15.50 12.57
CA VAL A 229 3.70 16.14 11.79
C VAL A 229 3.55 15.81 10.30
N GLY A 230 3.32 14.54 9.96
CA GLY A 230 3.07 14.12 8.58
C GLY A 230 1.82 14.77 7.99
N VAL A 231 0.74 14.86 8.77
CA VAL A 231 -0.52 15.52 8.37
C VAL A 231 -0.30 17.00 8.08
N ILE A 232 0.43 17.72 8.94
CA ILE A 232 0.73 19.15 8.72
C ILE A 232 1.52 19.35 7.42
N LEU A 233 2.58 18.56 7.20
CA LEU A 233 3.40 18.64 5.99
C LEU A 233 2.58 18.31 4.74
N TYR A 234 1.74 17.27 4.81
CA TYR A 234 0.81 16.92 3.74
C TYR A 234 -0.16 18.07 3.43
N LEU A 235 -0.78 18.66 4.45
CA LEU A 235 -1.72 19.76 4.27
C LEU A 235 -1.04 21.01 3.69
N ILE A 236 0.18 21.33 4.12
CA ILE A 236 0.95 22.46 3.54
C ILE A 236 1.16 22.23 2.04
N ALA A 237 1.64 21.04 1.64
CA ALA A 237 1.85 20.73 0.23
C ALA A 237 0.53 20.72 -0.56
N TYR A 238 -0.47 20.01 -0.07
CA TYR A 238 -1.77 19.85 -0.71
C TYR A 238 -2.50 21.20 -0.89
N LEU A 239 -2.62 21.98 0.18
CA LEU A 239 -3.25 23.29 0.12
C LEU A 239 -2.41 24.31 -0.68
N GLY A 240 -1.09 24.13 -0.71
CA GLY A 240 -0.21 24.87 -1.61
C GLY A 240 -0.64 24.71 -3.08
N PHE A 241 -0.91 23.50 -3.53
CA PHE A 241 -1.45 23.27 -4.88
C PHE A 241 -2.86 23.84 -5.02
N VAL A 242 -3.76 23.57 -4.08
CA VAL A 242 -5.16 24.04 -4.14
C VAL A 242 -5.27 25.57 -4.28
N PHE A 243 -4.44 26.34 -3.57
CA PHE A 243 -4.52 27.79 -3.54
C PHE A 243 -3.62 28.51 -4.55
N PHE A 244 -2.47 27.93 -4.91
CA PHE A 244 -1.47 28.64 -5.72
C PHE A 244 -1.20 28.01 -7.08
N ALA A 245 -1.52 26.73 -7.28
CA ALA A 245 -1.30 26.02 -8.53
C ALA A 245 -2.36 24.92 -8.78
N PRO A 246 -3.68 25.26 -8.73
CA PRO A 246 -4.74 24.26 -8.73
C PRO A 246 -4.85 23.46 -10.03
N GLU A 247 -4.31 23.96 -11.13
CA GLU A 247 -4.37 23.34 -12.45
C GLU A 247 -3.07 22.63 -12.86
N ALA A 248 -2.02 22.74 -12.04
CA ALA A 248 -0.70 22.18 -12.37
C ALA A 248 -0.67 20.65 -12.53
N LEU A 249 -1.61 19.94 -11.92
CA LEU A 249 -1.73 18.49 -11.99
C LEU A 249 -2.88 18.02 -12.91
N GLY A 250 -3.57 18.94 -13.57
CA GLY A 250 -4.67 18.66 -14.49
C GLY A 250 -4.27 18.83 -15.97
N HIS A 251 -5.26 18.70 -16.85
CA HIS A 251 -5.09 18.86 -18.29
C HIS A 251 -5.98 20.00 -18.83
N ALA A 252 -5.39 20.93 -19.58
CA ALA A 252 -6.08 22.13 -20.06
C ALA A 252 -7.30 21.82 -20.95
N ASP A 253 -7.21 20.81 -21.83
CA ASP A 253 -8.30 20.45 -22.73
C ASP A 253 -9.56 19.96 -22.00
N ASN A 254 -9.47 19.63 -20.70
CA ASN A 254 -10.65 19.23 -19.93
C ASN A 254 -11.48 20.43 -19.44
N TYR A 255 -11.02 21.66 -19.66
CA TYR A 255 -11.77 22.91 -19.51
C TYR A 255 -12.54 23.32 -20.78
N ILE A 256 -12.49 22.49 -21.82
CA ILE A 256 -13.28 22.64 -23.04
C ILE A 256 -14.39 21.59 -22.98
N GLN A 257 -15.64 22.00 -23.17
CA GLN A 257 -16.78 21.08 -23.19
C GLN A 257 -16.59 19.97 -24.23
N ALA A 258 -16.96 18.75 -23.90
CA ALA A 258 -16.84 17.59 -24.77
C ALA A 258 -17.53 17.79 -26.12
N ASN A 259 -16.77 17.62 -27.20
CA ASN A 259 -17.26 17.60 -28.56
C ASN A 259 -16.89 16.26 -29.22
N PRO A 260 -17.86 15.36 -29.45
CA PRO A 260 -17.60 14.05 -30.06
C PRO A 260 -17.11 14.14 -31.52
N MET A 261 -17.28 15.29 -32.18
CA MET A 261 -16.86 15.51 -33.58
C MET A 261 -15.42 16.03 -33.70
N VAL A 262 -14.77 16.40 -32.59
CA VAL A 262 -13.44 16.99 -32.59
C VAL A 262 -12.54 16.22 -31.63
N THR A 263 -11.64 15.42 -32.17
CA THR A 263 -10.65 14.69 -31.36
C THR A 263 -9.50 15.61 -30.96
N PRO A 264 -9.11 15.68 -29.68
CA PRO A 264 -7.94 16.42 -29.25
C PRO A 264 -6.65 15.89 -29.92
N PRO A 265 -5.65 16.75 -30.14
CA PRO A 265 -4.39 16.35 -30.76
C PRO A 265 -3.64 15.25 -29.97
N SER A 266 -3.80 15.23 -28.66
CA SER A 266 -3.21 14.24 -27.79
C SER A 266 -4.20 13.82 -26.71
N ILE A 267 -4.53 12.54 -26.64
CA ILE A 267 -5.36 11.97 -25.57
C ILE A 267 -4.41 11.27 -24.61
N VAL A 268 -4.15 11.92 -23.47
CA VAL A 268 -3.31 11.37 -22.39
C VAL A 268 -4.12 11.24 -21.12
N PRO A 269 -3.94 10.18 -20.33
CA PRO A 269 -4.57 10.07 -19.03
C PRO A 269 -3.90 11.00 -18.01
N GLU A 270 -4.51 11.14 -16.84
CA GLU A 270 -3.92 11.82 -15.70
C GLU A 270 -2.55 11.24 -15.34
N TRP A 271 -1.65 12.08 -14.77
CA TRP A 271 -0.25 11.76 -14.54
C TRP A 271 -0.04 10.44 -13.76
N TYR A 272 -0.93 10.10 -12.84
CA TYR A 272 -0.82 8.88 -12.04
C TYR A 272 -1.13 7.58 -12.83
N PHE A 273 -1.67 7.68 -14.02
CA PHE A 273 -1.87 6.55 -14.95
C PHE A 273 -0.80 6.46 -16.04
N LEU A 274 0.03 7.50 -16.21
CA LEU A 274 1.03 7.56 -17.29
C LEU A 274 1.99 6.37 -17.31
N PRO A 275 2.49 5.81 -16.20
CA PRO A 275 3.35 4.64 -16.24
C PRO A 275 2.66 3.43 -16.88
N MET A 276 1.40 3.17 -16.55
CA MET A 276 0.61 2.09 -17.13
C MET A 276 0.28 2.34 -18.60
N TYR A 277 0.01 3.61 -18.94
CA TYR A 277 -0.23 4.04 -20.30
C TYR A 277 1.03 3.92 -21.18
N ALA A 278 2.21 4.19 -20.63
CA ALA A 278 3.48 3.96 -21.34
C ALA A 278 3.69 2.46 -21.66
N ILE A 279 3.42 1.57 -20.70
CA ILE A 279 3.47 0.11 -20.93
C ILE A 279 2.51 -0.30 -22.04
N LEU A 280 1.26 0.21 -22.01
CA LEU A 280 0.29 -0.03 -23.10
C LEU A 280 0.85 0.34 -24.48
N ARG A 281 1.38 1.56 -24.60
CA ARG A 281 1.82 2.15 -25.87
C ARG A 281 3.15 1.57 -26.39
N SER A 282 3.97 1.00 -25.50
CA SER A 282 5.26 0.40 -25.87
C SER A 282 5.10 -0.82 -26.79
N ILE A 283 3.91 -1.41 -26.83
CA ILE A 283 3.59 -2.59 -27.62
C ILE A 283 2.69 -2.17 -28.79
N PRO A 284 3.10 -2.37 -30.06
CA PRO A 284 2.41 -1.83 -31.22
C PRO A 284 1.05 -2.47 -31.51
N TYR A 285 0.75 -3.62 -30.88
CA TYR A 285 -0.50 -4.34 -31.07
C TYR A 285 -1.46 -4.10 -29.90
N LYS A 286 -2.75 -3.78 -30.20
CA LYS A 286 -3.75 -3.43 -29.20
C LYS A 286 -3.92 -4.49 -28.10
N ALA A 287 -4.17 -5.74 -28.47
CA ALA A 287 -4.46 -6.78 -27.49
C ALA A 287 -3.25 -7.08 -26.57
N PRO A 288 -2.03 -7.33 -27.07
CA PRO A 288 -0.86 -7.50 -26.21
C PRO A 288 -0.55 -6.26 -25.36
N GLY A 289 -0.74 -5.04 -25.87
CA GLY A 289 -0.53 -3.82 -25.10
C GLY A 289 -1.49 -3.70 -23.91
N VAL A 290 -2.79 -3.94 -24.13
CA VAL A 290 -3.79 -3.93 -23.06
C VAL A 290 -3.53 -5.05 -22.04
N LEU A 291 -3.14 -6.23 -22.50
CA LEU A 291 -2.78 -7.34 -21.60
C LEU A 291 -1.54 -7.01 -20.76
N ALA A 292 -0.51 -6.38 -21.37
CA ALA A 292 0.68 -5.95 -20.63
C ALA A 292 0.32 -4.89 -19.58
N MET A 293 -0.49 -3.90 -19.92
CA MET A 293 -0.98 -2.91 -18.96
C MET A 293 -1.74 -3.57 -17.80
N GLY A 294 -2.63 -4.50 -18.08
CA GLY A 294 -3.34 -5.28 -17.07
C GLY A 294 -2.40 -6.13 -16.22
N ALA A 295 -1.44 -6.81 -16.85
CA ALA A 295 -0.42 -7.61 -16.17
C ALA A 295 0.45 -6.76 -15.23
N ALA A 296 0.75 -5.51 -15.57
CA ALA A 296 1.51 -4.60 -14.72
C ALA A 296 0.79 -4.26 -13.41
N ILE A 297 -0.53 -4.30 -13.39
CA ILE A 297 -1.33 -4.15 -12.17
C ILE A 297 -1.42 -5.51 -11.44
N VAL A 298 -1.72 -6.59 -12.17
CA VAL A 298 -1.90 -7.94 -11.60
C VAL A 298 -0.63 -8.46 -10.94
N VAL A 299 0.57 -8.09 -11.44
CA VAL A 299 1.84 -8.52 -10.85
C VAL A 299 1.98 -8.12 -9.38
N LEU A 300 1.34 -7.04 -8.94
CA LEU A 300 1.35 -6.64 -7.52
C LEU A 300 0.69 -7.69 -6.61
N TYR A 301 -0.33 -8.40 -7.10
CA TYR A 301 -0.91 -9.55 -6.37
C TYR A 301 0.05 -10.74 -6.30
N LEU A 302 0.96 -10.87 -7.26
CA LEU A 302 1.92 -11.97 -7.30
C LEU A 302 3.16 -11.74 -6.42
N VAL A 303 3.44 -10.49 -6.03
CA VAL A 303 4.64 -10.13 -5.25
C VAL A 303 4.85 -11.01 -4.00
N PRO A 304 3.84 -11.32 -3.16
CA PRO A 304 4.03 -12.18 -1.99
C PRO A 304 4.45 -13.62 -2.33
N PHE A 305 4.22 -14.06 -3.55
CA PHE A 305 4.56 -15.40 -4.03
C PHE A 305 5.91 -15.41 -4.76
N LEU A 306 6.23 -14.33 -5.46
CA LEU A 306 7.46 -14.19 -6.25
C LEU A 306 8.69 -13.92 -5.38
N SER A 307 8.53 -13.24 -4.24
CA SER A 307 9.67 -12.82 -3.42
C SER A 307 9.42 -13.09 -1.94
N LYS A 308 10.25 -13.97 -1.37
CA LYS A 308 10.23 -14.37 0.05
C LYS A 308 11.63 -14.22 0.64
N PRO A 309 12.16 -12.99 0.78
CA PRO A 309 13.52 -12.76 1.23
C PRO A 309 13.72 -13.19 2.68
N VAL A 310 14.90 -13.70 3.00
CA VAL A 310 15.32 -14.06 4.36
C VAL A 310 15.32 -12.84 5.26
N VAL A 311 15.89 -11.73 4.77
CA VAL A 311 15.82 -10.41 5.42
C VAL A 311 14.80 -9.56 4.70
N ARG A 312 13.72 -9.14 5.37
CA ARG A 312 12.61 -8.43 4.73
C ARG A 312 12.97 -7.04 4.22
N SER A 313 13.73 -6.28 5.01
CA SER A 313 14.04 -4.88 4.73
C SER A 313 15.23 -4.72 3.79
N ASN A 314 15.03 -4.03 2.67
CA ASN A 314 16.11 -3.69 1.76
C ASN A 314 17.16 -2.74 2.37
N ALA A 315 16.88 -2.12 3.53
CA ALA A 315 17.89 -1.35 4.27
C ALA A 315 19.10 -2.21 4.68
N TYR A 316 18.92 -3.53 4.79
CA TYR A 316 19.98 -4.51 5.13
C TYR A 316 20.34 -5.42 3.94
N ARG A 317 19.87 -5.11 2.76
CA ARG A 317 20.09 -5.85 1.50
C ARG A 317 20.59 -4.87 0.43
N PRO A 318 21.89 -4.51 0.46
CA PRO A 318 22.41 -3.40 -0.36
C PRO A 318 22.20 -3.60 -1.86
N VAL A 319 22.39 -4.83 -2.36
CA VAL A 319 22.15 -5.15 -3.79
C VAL A 319 20.67 -5.02 -4.12
N ALA A 320 19.78 -5.58 -3.30
CA ALA A 320 18.34 -5.44 -3.49
C ALA A 320 17.88 -3.97 -3.41
N ALA A 321 18.49 -3.16 -2.54
CA ALA A 321 18.23 -1.74 -2.45
C ALA A 321 18.58 -0.99 -3.76
N ILE A 322 19.72 -1.31 -4.39
CA ILE A 322 20.11 -0.73 -5.68
C ILE A 322 19.07 -1.06 -6.75
N PHE A 323 18.71 -2.33 -6.92
CA PHE A 323 17.70 -2.72 -7.90
C PHE A 323 16.31 -2.13 -7.61
N TYR A 324 15.95 -1.98 -6.33
CA TYR A 324 14.71 -1.30 -5.95
C TYR A 324 14.72 0.17 -6.41
N TRP A 325 15.80 0.92 -6.19
CA TRP A 325 15.86 2.32 -6.61
C TRP A 325 15.92 2.47 -8.14
N LEU A 326 16.56 1.53 -8.83
CA LEU A 326 16.49 1.46 -10.29
C LEU A 326 15.06 1.19 -10.78
N PHE A 327 14.30 0.35 -10.09
CA PHE A 327 12.88 0.12 -10.37
C PHE A 327 12.03 1.39 -10.13
N VAL A 328 12.26 2.12 -9.04
CA VAL A 328 11.59 3.41 -8.79
C VAL A 328 11.89 4.40 -9.92
N LEU A 329 13.16 4.53 -10.30
CA LEU A 329 13.56 5.38 -11.43
C LEU A 329 12.88 4.94 -12.74
N ASN A 330 12.81 3.63 -13.00
CA ASN A 330 12.12 3.09 -14.17
C ASN A 330 10.62 3.45 -14.18
N CYS A 331 9.94 3.41 -13.04
CA CYS A 331 8.54 3.85 -12.93
C CYS A 331 8.37 5.35 -13.23
N LEU A 332 9.30 6.19 -12.79
CA LEU A 332 9.31 7.63 -13.12
C LEU A 332 9.57 7.87 -14.61
N LEU A 333 10.50 7.12 -15.20
CA LEU A 333 10.77 7.18 -16.63
C LEU A 333 9.55 6.72 -17.46
N LEU A 334 8.84 5.66 -17.04
CA LEU A 334 7.58 5.27 -17.66
C LEU A 334 6.54 6.39 -17.59
N GLY A 335 6.44 7.11 -16.46
CA GLY A 335 5.59 8.29 -16.34
C GLY A 335 5.96 9.37 -17.35
N LEU A 336 7.25 9.67 -17.48
CA LEU A 336 7.77 10.63 -18.46
C LEU A 336 7.49 10.19 -19.90
N VAL A 337 7.77 8.94 -20.26
CA VAL A 337 7.44 8.37 -21.58
C VAL A 337 5.94 8.47 -21.85
N GLY A 338 5.11 8.17 -20.85
CA GLY A 338 3.65 8.23 -20.98
C GLY A 338 3.10 9.61 -21.33
N SER A 339 3.78 10.68 -20.92
CA SER A 339 3.39 12.07 -21.20
C SER A 339 3.81 12.58 -22.58
N HIS A 340 4.71 11.89 -23.29
CA HIS A 340 5.20 12.31 -24.60
C HIS A 340 4.45 11.62 -25.75
N HIS A 341 4.59 12.16 -26.97
CA HIS A 341 4.05 11.55 -28.18
C HIS A 341 4.70 10.21 -28.51
N VAL A 342 4.00 9.39 -29.33
CA VAL A 342 4.48 8.07 -29.76
C VAL A 342 5.45 8.24 -30.94
N GLU A 343 6.67 8.65 -30.64
CA GLU A 343 7.74 8.92 -31.60
C GLU A 343 9.10 8.56 -31.00
N THR A 344 10.11 8.41 -31.83
CA THR A 344 11.50 8.22 -31.41
C THR A 344 12.02 9.47 -30.68
N PRO A 345 12.70 9.35 -29.51
CA PRO A 345 13.18 8.10 -28.87
C PRO A 345 12.23 7.50 -27.81
N TRP A 346 11.03 8.06 -27.66
CA TRP A 346 10.12 7.70 -26.56
C TRP A 346 9.54 6.28 -26.68
N VAL A 347 9.35 5.80 -27.91
CA VAL A 347 8.84 4.43 -28.16
C VAL A 347 9.86 3.40 -27.69
N GLU A 348 11.11 3.54 -28.12
CA GLU A 348 12.20 2.63 -27.77
C GLU A 348 12.49 2.65 -26.27
N LEU A 349 12.53 3.85 -25.69
CA LEU A 349 12.67 4.01 -24.23
C LEU A 349 11.53 3.33 -23.49
N GLY A 350 10.29 3.49 -23.96
CA GLY A 350 9.10 2.85 -23.40
C GLY A 350 9.19 1.32 -23.44
N GLN A 351 9.70 0.76 -24.53
CA GLN A 351 9.90 -0.70 -24.68
C GLN A 351 10.93 -1.22 -23.67
N VAL A 352 12.08 -0.54 -23.54
CA VAL A 352 13.11 -0.89 -22.57
C VAL A 352 12.57 -0.79 -21.12
N CYS A 353 11.92 0.31 -20.81
CA CYS A 353 11.34 0.51 -19.47
C CYS A 353 10.24 -0.52 -19.16
N THR A 354 9.43 -0.91 -20.13
CA THR A 354 8.41 -1.96 -19.96
C THR A 354 9.05 -3.31 -19.68
N PHE A 355 10.09 -3.67 -20.44
CA PHE A 355 10.86 -4.88 -20.16
C PHE A 355 11.45 -4.87 -18.75
N LEU A 356 12.09 -3.78 -18.35
CA LEU A 356 12.70 -3.63 -17.03
C LEU A 356 11.66 -3.68 -15.91
N TYR A 357 10.43 -3.16 -16.13
CA TYR A 357 9.34 -3.25 -15.18
C TYR A 357 8.99 -4.70 -14.85
N PHE A 358 8.77 -5.54 -15.86
CA PHE A 358 8.46 -6.95 -15.66
C PHE A 358 9.68 -7.75 -15.20
N ALA A 359 10.87 -7.46 -15.71
CA ALA A 359 12.11 -8.10 -15.27
C ALA A 359 12.36 -7.90 -13.78
N TYR A 360 12.02 -6.74 -13.21
CA TYR A 360 12.14 -6.51 -11.78
C TYR A 360 11.33 -7.53 -10.96
N PHE A 361 10.08 -7.77 -11.30
CA PHE A 361 9.21 -8.67 -10.54
C PHE A 361 9.51 -10.15 -10.82
N PHE A 362 9.69 -10.52 -12.07
CA PHE A 362 9.79 -11.94 -12.46
C PHE A 362 11.22 -12.49 -12.48
N VAL A 363 12.23 -11.62 -12.55
CA VAL A 363 13.63 -12.04 -12.61
C VAL A 363 14.40 -11.53 -11.40
N VAL A 364 14.47 -10.21 -11.20
CA VAL A 364 15.35 -9.59 -10.21
C VAL A 364 14.93 -9.98 -8.78
N MET A 365 13.65 -9.81 -8.43
CA MET A 365 13.19 -10.12 -7.07
C MET A 365 13.39 -11.60 -6.69
N PRO A 366 12.98 -12.60 -7.50
CA PRO A 366 13.21 -14.00 -7.19
C PRO A 366 14.71 -14.36 -7.17
N LEU A 367 15.48 -13.90 -8.16
CA LEU A 367 16.92 -14.19 -8.24
C LEU A 367 17.68 -13.69 -7.00
N LEU A 368 17.40 -12.47 -6.57
CA LEU A 368 18.02 -11.91 -5.37
C LEU A 368 17.71 -12.73 -4.11
N VAL A 369 16.49 -13.28 -4.03
CA VAL A 369 16.11 -14.15 -2.90
C VAL A 369 16.93 -15.44 -2.91
N GLU A 370 17.10 -16.08 -4.07
CA GLU A 370 17.87 -17.32 -4.15
C GLU A 370 19.38 -17.10 -3.90
N VAL A 371 19.97 -16.06 -4.51
CA VAL A 371 21.38 -15.68 -4.25
C VAL A 371 21.63 -15.37 -2.77
N GLU A 372 20.72 -14.65 -2.13
CA GLU A 372 20.84 -14.35 -0.71
C GLU A 372 20.69 -15.60 0.17
N LYS A 373 19.81 -16.52 -0.18
CA LYS A 373 19.68 -17.80 0.55
C LYS A 373 20.97 -18.62 0.50
N GLU A 374 21.59 -18.74 -0.69
CA GLU A 374 22.86 -19.42 -0.86
C GLU A 374 23.97 -18.74 -0.06
N PHE A 375 24.08 -17.40 -0.18
CA PHE A 375 25.06 -16.63 0.59
C PHE A 375 24.90 -16.82 2.11
N PHE A 376 23.68 -16.83 2.63
CA PHE A 376 23.42 -17.08 4.04
C PHE A 376 23.69 -18.54 4.42
N ALA A 377 23.38 -19.51 3.56
CA ALA A 377 23.69 -20.91 3.78
C ALA A 377 25.19 -21.14 3.90
N GLU A 378 25.98 -20.62 2.95
CA GLU A 378 27.44 -20.81 2.93
C GLU A 378 28.15 -20.07 4.07
N ASN A 379 27.77 -18.86 4.42
CA ASN A 379 28.49 -18.01 5.36
C ASN A 379 28.01 -18.13 6.81
N PHE A 380 26.77 -18.59 7.03
CA PHE A 380 26.13 -18.53 8.34
C PHE A 380 25.49 -19.85 8.78
N TRP A 381 25.38 -20.86 7.90
CA TRP A 381 24.65 -22.10 8.18
C TRP A 381 25.52 -23.29 8.58
N ASP A 382 26.81 -23.27 8.24
CA ASP A 382 27.73 -24.36 8.46
C ASP A 382 28.22 -24.44 9.90
N GLY A 383 27.33 -24.80 10.82
CA GLY A 383 27.74 -25.21 12.18
C GLY A 383 26.68 -24.92 13.26
N PRO A 384 26.73 -25.67 14.37
CA PRO A 384 25.75 -25.56 15.45
C PRO A 384 25.71 -24.20 16.14
N ARG A 385 26.76 -23.36 16.01
CA ARG A 385 26.80 -21.98 16.54
C ARG A 385 26.03 -21.02 15.68
N ASN A 386 26.03 -21.18 14.38
CA ASN A 386 25.39 -20.25 13.45
C ASN A 386 23.87 -20.45 13.40
N THR A 387 23.40 -21.70 13.52
CA THR A 387 21.98 -22.00 13.67
C THR A 387 21.36 -21.28 14.89
N PHE A 388 22.17 -21.14 15.96
CA PHE A 388 21.76 -20.43 17.17
C PHE A 388 21.55 -18.90 16.91
N ILE A 389 22.46 -18.29 16.14
CA ILE A 389 22.37 -16.85 15.82
C ILE A 389 21.14 -16.55 14.94
N PHE A 390 20.84 -17.37 13.94
CA PHE A 390 19.66 -17.20 13.09
C PHE A 390 18.35 -17.35 13.88
N LYS A 391 18.26 -18.35 14.77
CA LYS A 391 17.12 -18.51 15.67
C LYS A 391 16.95 -17.30 16.62
N GLN A 392 18.06 -16.73 17.11
CA GLN A 392 18.01 -15.53 17.95
C GLN A 392 17.60 -14.26 17.21
N VAL A 393 18.00 -14.10 15.95
CA VAL A 393 17.66 -12.94 15.13
C VAL A 393 16.26 -13.08 14.51
N GLY A 394 15.59 -14.23 14.71
CA GLY A 394 14.24 -14.46 14.15
C GLY A 394 14.26 -14.69 12.64
N ILE A 395 15.43 -15.00 12.07
CA ILE A 395 15.59 -15.41 10.68
C ILE A 395 15.33 -16.91 10.64
N SER A 396 14.11 -17.31 10.30
CA SER A 396 13.80 -18.72 10.06
C SER A 396 13.92 -19.04 8.59
N THR A 397 14.50 -20.17 8.25
CA THR A 397 14.44 -20.69 6.89
C THR A 397 13.03 -21.22 6.62
N GLN A 398 12.59 -21.15 5.39
CA GLN A 398 11.26 -21.54 4.98
C GLN A 398 10.91 -23.00 5.30
N ASN A 399 11.92 -23.88 5.36
CA ASN A 399 11.74 -25.28 5.72
C ASN A 399 11.46 -25.51 7.21
N ASP A 400 11.95 -24.62 8.09
CA ASP A 400 11.65 -24.68 9.52
C ASP A 400 10.20 -24.23 9.83
N LEU A 401 9.60 -23.39 8.97
CA LEU A 401 8.24 -22.87 9.18
C LEU A 401 7.15 -23.89 8.83
N VAL A 402 7.35 -24.72 7.81
CA VAL A 402 6.34 -25.69 7.36
C VAL A 402 6.32 -26.96 8.22
N GLY A 403 7.49 -27.38 8.73
CA GLY A 403 7.60 -28.58 9.56
C GLY A 403 7.31 -28.38 11.05
N HIS A 404 7.46 -27.14 11.55
CA HIS A 404 7.31 -26.85 12.99
C HIS A 404 5.96 -26.28 13.41
N GLU A 405 5.12 -25.75 12.51
CA GLU A 405 3.77 -25.31 12.89
C GLU A 405 2.85 -26.52 13.16
N GLU A 406 2.91 -27.56 12.35
CA GLU A 406 2.12 -28.78 12.61
C GLU A 406 2.64 -29.56 13.82
N SER A 407 3.95 -29.66 14.00
CA SER A 407 4.52 -30.32 15.16
C SER A 407 4.45 -29.47 16.45
N ALA A 408 4.46 -28.13 16.35
CA ALA A 408 4.33 -27.26 17.52
C ALA A 408 2.89 -27.22 18.06
N VAL A 409 1.87 -27.27 17.19
CA VAL A 409 0.45 -27.34 17.62
C VAL A 409 0.10 -28.68 18.21
N MET A 410 0.64 -29.79 17.68
CA MET A 410 0.48 -31.11 18.29
C MET A 410 1.26 -31.27 19.61
N ASN A 411 2.48 -30.76 19.67
CA ASN A 411 3.30 -30.80 20.87
C ASN A 411 2.83 -29.84 21.99
N LEU A 412 2.11 -28.77 21.71
CA LEU A 412 1.54 -27.90 22.75
C LEU A 412 0.39 -28.59 23.51
N LYS A 413 -0.38 -29.45 22.86
CA LYS A 413 -1.47 -30.23 23.53
C LYS A 413 -0.95 -31.37 24.40
N GLU A 414 0.21 -31.96 24.09
CA GLU A 414 0.82 -33.02 24.90
C GLU A 414 1.74 -32.47 26.01
N ARG A 415 2.26 -31.23 25.87
CA ARG A 415 3.21 -30.65 26.82
C ARG A 415 2.58 -30.01 28.07
N ASP A 416 1.33 -29.62 28.02
CA ASP A 416 0.63 -29.09 29.22
C ASP A 416 0.49 -30.11 30.35
N PHE A 417 0.72 -31.41 30.07
CA PHE A 417 0.63 -32.48 31.06
C PHE A 417 1.97 -32.79 31.74
N ASP A 418 3.12 -32.46 31.12
CA ASP A 418 4.47 -32.86 31.60
C ASP A 418 5.27 -31.70 32.21
N GLU A 419 4.78 -30.45 32.14
CA GLU A 419 5.57 -29.26 32.54
C GLU A 419 5.87 -29.18 34.03
N ARG A 420 4.98 -29.64 34.90
CA ARG A 420 5.22 -29.66 36.35
C ARG A 420 6.36 -30.58 36.75
N ASN A 421 6.50 -31.71 36.09
CA ASN A 421 7.56 -32.68 36.36
C ASN A 421 8.92 -32.28 35.78
N GLN A 422 8.96 -31.41 34.75
CA GLN A 422 10.22 -30.92 34.18
C GLN A 422 10.80 -29.72 34.93
N GLU A 423 9.98 -28.84 35.48
CA GLU A 423 10.47 -27.76 36.34
C GLU A 423 11.15 -28.27 37.61
N GLU A 424 10.59 -29.31 38.24
CA GLU A 424 11.22 -29.94 39.39
C GLU A 424 12.55 -30.64 39.04
N LYS A 425 12.63 -31.28 37.89
CA LYS A 425 13.89 -31.95 37.42
C LYS A 425 14.98 -30.96 37.03
N ILE A 426 14.63 -29.82 36.43
CA ILE A 426 15.57 -28.76 36.08
C ILE A 426 16.07 -28.04 37.33
N THR A 427 15.20 -27.74 38.28
CA THR A 427 15.58 -27.11 39.56
C THR A 427 16.50 -28.03 40.38
N ALA A 428 16.23 -29.32 40.40
CA ALA A 428 17.05 -30.31 41.07
C ALA A 428 18.44 -30.52 40.38
N LYS A 429 18.49 -30.50 39.04
CA LYS A 429 19.71 -30.73 38.27
C LYS A 429 20.69 -29.56 38.33
N TYR A 430 20.24 -28.35 38.45
CA TYR A 430 21.10 -27.15 38.41
C TYR A 430 21.33 -26.49 39.76
N LYS A 431 20.79 -27.06 40.89
CA LYS A 431 20.98 -26.54 42.27
C LYS A 431 20.92 -25.02 42.34
N LEU A 432 19.87 -24.44 41.78
CA LEU A 432 19.68 -22.98 41.80
C LEU A 432 19.48 -22.53 43.24
N LYS A 433 20.49 -21.85 43.79
CA LYS A 433 20.55 -21.44 45.22
C LYS A 433 19.61 -20.33 45.66
N LYS A 434 18.82 -19.74 44.76
CA LYS A 434 17.89 -18.64 45.11
C LYS A 434 16.46 -18.96 44.65
N PRO A 435 15.47 -19.01 45.55
CA PRO A 435 14.08 -19.09 45.19
C PRO A 435 13.67 -17.74 44.60
N GLY A 436 13.21 -17.69 43.38
CA GLY A 436 12.70 -16.50 42.73
C GLY A 436 13.12 -16.26 41.25
N VAL A 437 14.11 -17.00 40.74
CA VAL A 437 14.40 -16.95 39.30
C VAL A 437 13.54 -18.02 38.62
N VAL A 438 12.32 -17.65 38.32
CA VAL A 438 11.46 -18.45 37.45
C VAL A 438 12.01 -18.27 36.04
N LEU A 439 12.67 -19.29 35.52
CA LEU A 439 12.94 -19.42 34.09
C LEU A 439 11.58 -19.59 33.40
N ARG A 440 10.84 -18.48 33.23
CA ARG A 440 9.71 -18.49 32.29
C ARG A 440 10.28 -18.85 30.93
N ARG A 441 9.67 -19.78 30.23
CA ARG A 441 9.94 -20.01 28.82
C ARG A 441 9.79 -18.70 28.11
N ILE A 442 10.92 -18.12 27.74
CA ILE A 442 10.97 -16.96 26.87
C ILE A 442 10.79 -17.51 25.47
N PRO A 443 9.74 -17.15 24.74
CA PRO A 443 9.69 -17.46 23.31
C PRO A 443 11.02 -17.05 22.69
N ALA A 444 11.57 -17.83 21.74
CA ALA A 444 12.89 -17.57 21.14
C ALA A 444 13.03 -16.12 20.63
N ARG A 445 11.92 -15.46 20.31
CA ARG A 445 11.78 -14.04 19.96
C ARG A 445 12.12 -13.04 21.08
N ASP A 446 12.03 -13.44 22.35
CA ASP A 446 12.23 -12.55 23.51
C ASP A 446 13.59 -12.77 24.21
N PHE A 447 14.35 -13.78 23.73
CA PHE A 447 15.58 -14.24 24.39
C PHE A 447 16.72 -13.18 24.35
N ILE A 448 16.85 -12.43 23.26
CA ILE A 448 17.92 -11.44 23.07
C ILE A 448 17.88 -10.32 24.10
N ILE A 449 16.68 -9.90 24.53
CA ILE A 449 16.53 -8.74 25.44
C ILE A 449 16.77 -9.12 26.89
N ARG A 450 16.42 -10.36 27.28
CA ARG A 450 16.60 -10.78 28.67
C ARG A 450 18.03 -11.23 29.00
N SER A 451 18.82 -11.66 28.02
CA SER A 451 20.25 -11.95 28.21
C SER A 451 21.09 -10.70 28.49
N ARG A 452 20.56 -9.50 28.26
CA ARG A 452 21.24 -8.22 28.53
C ARG A 452 20.80 -7.54 29.83
N ARG A 453 19.92 -8.12 30.61
CA ARG A 453 19.64 -7.61 31.96
C ARG A 453 20.81 -8.01 32.86
N VAL A 454 21.63 -7.04 33.19
CA VAL A 454 22.59 -7.13 34.31
C VAL A 454 21.83 -7.63 35.54
N PRO A 455 22.32 -8.66 36.23
CA PRO A 455 21.69 -9.11 37.47
C PRO A 455 21.53 -7.93 38.41
N ALA A 456 20.37 -7.83 39.03
CA ALA A 456 20.03 -6.73 39.99
C ALA A 456 20.92 -6.69 41.25
N ASP A 457 21.89 -7.62 41.34
CA ASP A 457 22.76 -7.75 42.51
C ASP A 457 24.04 -6.87 42.46
N PHE A 458 24.18 -5.97 41.45
CA PHE A 458 25.37 -5.09 41.32
C PHE A 458 25.25 -3.77 42.12
N HIS A 459 24.14 -3.54 42.86
CA HIS A 459 23.95 -2.31 43.66
C HIS A 459 23.44 -2.59 45.08
N LYS A 460 24.01 -3.61 45.75
CA LYS A 460 23.66 -3.86 47.14
C LYS A 460 24.83 -4.35 47.97
N ASP A 461 25.97 -3.78 47.84
CA ASP A 461 27.05 -3.96 48.80
C ASP A 461 27.87 -2.68 48.86
N ASP A 462 27.32 -1.61 49.36
CA ASP A 462 28.07 -0.43 49.87
C ASP A 462 27.13 0.47 50.66
N SER A 463 26.55 -0.04 51.72
CA SER A 463 26.02 0.81 52.80
C SER A 463 25.65 -0.08 54.00
N ASP A 464 26.68 -0.58 54.70
CA ASP A 464 26.62 -0.88 56.13
C ASP A 464 28.06 -1.15 56.59
N GLU A 465 28.80 -0.10 56.83
CA GLU A 465 29.89 -0.01 57.81
C GLU A 465 30.19 1.48 58.06
N ASP A 466 29.90 1.90 59.29
CA ASP A 466 30.14 3.10 60.05
C ASP A 466 29.05 4.18 60.05
#